data_55e3b6c3f3fe437b36699af2e5ad3a0b
#
_entry.id   55e3b6c3f3fe437b36699af2e5ad3a0b
#
_cell.length_a   1.000
_cell.length_b   1.000
_cell.length_c   1.000
_cell.angle_alpha   90.00
_cell.angle_beta   90.00
_cell.angle_gamma   90.00
#
_symmetry.space_group_name_H-M   'P 1'
#
loop_
_entity.id
_entity.type
_entity.pdbx_description
1 polymer ?
#
loop_
_entity_poly.entity_id
_entity_poly.type
_entity_poly.pdbx_seq_one_letter_code
_entity_poly.pdbx_strand_id
1 'polypeptide(L)'
;MKQLFFIIAASVLLYSCRCSCVDAVGQSVCGFPYMTDDELLTLVQKKTFGYFWDYAHPVSGLARERTGPGGIVTGGGSGFGVMPFPVAVERGFVTRHQAAERLLKIVTFLEEKAERFHGAFPHWLDGVTGKALAFSPKDNGGDIVETALLLQGLLTVRQYFDSSDPLETAVRDRIVNIWETVEWNWYTNGENVLYWHWSPDFGWEMNLPVRGWNEALIAYVLAASSPTYPISKEVYDKGWACDGMMANGRSYFNIELPLGPDYGGPLFFAQYSFLGLDPRGLSDTYADYWRQNLAQTRINYRYCDNICN
;
A
#
# COMPACT_ATOMS: atom_id res chain seq x y z
N MET A 1 -10.16 -46.32 -33.96
CA MET A 1 -8.98 -45.85 -33.18
C MET A 1 -9.51 -45.03 -32.01
N LYS A 2 -9.46 -45.63 -30.83
CA LYS A 2 -9.98 -45.06 -29.59
C LYS A 2 -8.86 -44.27 -28.92
N GLN A 3 -9.04 -42.96 -28.76
CA GLN A 3 -8.14 -42.13 -27.94
C GLN A 3 -8.56 -42.24 -26.48
N LEU A 4 -7.63 -42.66 -25.66
CA LEU A 4 -7.76 -42.80 -24.22
C LEU A 4 -7.41 -41.46 -23.58
N PHE A 5 -8.39 -40.76 -22.98
CA PHE A 5 -8.14 -39.58 -22.15
C PHE A 5 -7.75 -40.05 -20.75
N PHE A 6 -6.49 -39.78 -20.37
CA PHE A 6 -6.06 -39.90 -18.98
C PHE A 6 -6.47 -38.63 -18.23
N ILE A 7 -7.45 -38.73 -17.37
CA ILE A 7 -7.80 -37.72 -16.37
C ILE A 7 -6.91 -37.98 -15.16
N ILE A 8 -5.90 -37.13 -14.97
CA ILE A 8 -5.15 -37.10 -13.71
C ILE A 8 -5.96 -36.23 -12.75
N ALA A 9 -6.70 -36.87 -11.86
CA ALA A 9 -7.31 -36.21 -10.71
C ALA A 9 -6.21 -35.90 -9.69
N ALA A 10 -5.74 -34.66 -9.69
CA ALA A 10 -4.90 -34.16 -8.62
C ALA A 10 -5.78 -33.91 -7.40
N SER A 11 -5.81 -34.89 -6.49
CA SER A 11 -6.40 -34.77 -5.16
C SER A 11 -5.55 -33.78 -4.35
N VAL A 12 -5.93 -32.48 -4.34
CA VAL A 12 -5.40 -31.53 -3.38
C VAL A 12 -5.99 -31.91 -2.03
N LEU A 13 -5.22 -32.64 -1.24
CA LEU A 13 -5.48 -32.84 0.18
C LEU A 13 -5.35 -31.50 0.88
N LEU A 14 -6.46 -30.78 1.02
CA LEU A 14 -6.59 -29.68 1.96
C LEU A 14 -6.51 -30.26 3.38
N TYR A 15 -5.30 -30.31 3.91
CA TYR A 15 -5.10 -30.49 5.34
C TYR A 15 -5.65 -29.25 6.04
N SER A 16 -6.92 -29.29 6.46
CA SER A 16 -7.42 -28.39 7.47
C SER A 16 -6.71 -28.74 8.78
N CYS A 17 -5.63 -28.02 9.07
CA CYS A 17 -4.98 -28.08 10.37
C CYS A 17 -5.95 -27.51 11.41
N ARG A 18 -6.79 -28.32 12.02
CA ARG A 18 -7.42 -27.98 13.31
C ARG A 18 -6.31 -28.10 14.35
N CYS A 19 -5.59 -27.01 14.58
CA CYS A 19 -4.67 -26.93 15.69
C CYS A 19 -5.41 -26.65 17.00
N SER A 20 -5.87 -27.70 17.65
CA SER A 20 -5.94 -27.74 19.11
C SER A 20 -4.63 -28.38 19.59
N CYS A 21 -3.54 -27.62 19.52
CA CYS A 21 -2.20 -28.21 19.53
C CYS A 21 -1.40 -27.89 20.78
N VAL A 22 -2.03 -27.77 21.92
CA VAL A 22 -1.30 -27.67 23.20
C VAL A 22 -1.75 -28.82 24.09
N ASP A 23 -0.82 -29.66 24.54
CA ASP A 23 -1.10 -30.62 25.58
C ASP A 23 -1.29 -29.95 26.95
N ALA A 24 -1.72 -30.71 27.95
CA ALA A 24 -1.95 -30.22 29.32
C ALA A 24 -0.67 -29.66 30.01
N VAL A 25 0.48 -29.73 29.36
CA VAL A 25 1.80 -29.27 29.85
C VAL A 25 2.34 -28.12 28.99
N GLY A 26 1.59 -27.63 27.97
CA GLY A 26 1.99 -26.52 27.12
C GLY A 26 2.99 -26.88 26.01
N GLN A 27 3.15 -28.17 25.67
CA GLN A 27 3.99 -28.59 24.56
C GLN A 27 3.22 -28.67 23.24
N SER A 28 3.82 -28.15 22.16
CA SER A 28 3.24 -28.20 20.81
C SER A 28 3.17 -29.65 20.30
N VAL A 29 1.96 -30.14 20.08
CA VAL A 29 1.72 -31.48 19.52
C VAL A 29 1.91 -31.51 17.99
N CYS A 30 2.05 -30.35 17.36
CA CYS A 30 2.23 -30.21 15.91
C CYS A 30 3.68 -29.92 15.48
N GLY A 31 4.66 -30.06 16.37
CA GLY A 31 6.09 -29.87 16.07
C GLY A 31 6.52 -28.41 15.94
N PHE A 32 5.62 -27.43 16.19
CA PHE A 32 6.00 -26.03 16.31
C PHE A 32 6.31 -25.70 17.77
N PRO A 33 7.41 -24.98 18.05
CA PRO A 33 7.72 -24.54 19.40
C PRO A 33 6.58 -23.62 19.90
N TYR A 34 6.20 -23.79 21.18
CA TYR A 34 5.28 -22.86 21.81
C TYR A 34 5.93 -21.46 21.81
N MET A 35 5.19 -20.48 21.33
CA MET A 35 5.60 -19.08 21.31
C MET A 35 4.52 -18.26 22.02
N THR A 36 4.96 -17.30 22.82
CA THR A 36 4.06 -16.26 23.33
C THR A 36 3.56 -15.36 22.19
N ASP A 37 2.47 -14.66 22.42
CA ASP A 37 1.92 -13.71 21.40
C ASP A 37 2.97 -12.65 21.02
N ASP A 38 3.77 -12.16 21.98
CA ASP A 38 4.83 -11.16 21.69
C ASP A 38 5.97 -11.76 20.87
N GLU A 39 6.40 -12.99 21.14
CA GLU A 39 7.40 -13.69 20.32
C GLU A 39 6.88 -13.94 18.90
N LEU A 40 5.62 -14.34 18.75
CA LEU A 40 4.99 -14.55 17.46
C LEU A 40 4.89 -13.24 16.68
N LEU A 41 4.40 -12.17 17.31
CA LEU A 41 4.32 -10.84 16.69
C LEU A 41 5.70 -10.32 16.28
N THR A 42 6.70 -10.47 17.15
CA THR A 42 8.09 -10.08 16.85
C THR A 42 8.64 -10.87 15.66
N LEU A 43 8.38 -12.18 15.60
CA LEU A 43 8.81 -13.02 14.48
C LEU A 43 8.13 -12.59 13.17
N VAL A 44 6.81 -12.35 13.19
CA VAL A 44 6.05 -11.89 12.02
C VAL A 44 6.58 -10.56 11.53
N GLN A 45 6.74 -9.56 12.42
CA GLN A 45 7.29 -8.24 12.07
C GLN A 45 8.69 -8.37 11.45
N LYS A 46 9.58 -9.15 12.06
CA LYS A 46 10.96 -9.35 11.56
C LYS A 46 10.98 -10.02 10.18
N LYS A 47 10.15 -11.04 9.97
CA LYS A 47 10.06 -11.75 8.68
C LYS A 47 9.46 -10.87 7.59
N THR A 48 8.43 -10.10 7.91
CA THR A 48 7.82 -9.14 6.98
C THR A 48 8.82 -8.04 6.62
N PHE A 49 9.51 -7.47 7.61
CA PHE A 49 10.56 -6.47 7.37
C PHE A 49 11.68 -7.02 6.48
N GLY A 50 12.09 -8.29 6.67
CA GLY A 50 13.11 -8.96 5.87
C GLY A 50 12.80 -8.94 4.36
N TYR A 51 11.53 -9.01 3.96
CA TYR A 51 11.15 -8.87 2.55
C TYR A 51 11.61 -7.51 1.98
N PHE A 52 11.36 -6.43 2.68
CA PHE A 52 11.71 -5.09 2.25
C PHE A 52 13.18 -4.72 2.49
N TRP A 53 13.83 -5.39 3.43
CA TRP A 53 15.22 -5.11 3.78
C TRP A 53 16.22 -5.98 3.03
N ASP A 54 16.04 -7.29 3.06
CA ASP A 54 16.97 -8.26 2.48
C ASP A 54 16.75 -8.45 0.98
N TYR A 55 15.48 -8.42 0.54
CA TYR A 55 15.07 -8.57 -0.86
C TYR A 55 14.99 -7.24 -1.61
N ALA A 56 15.19 -6.10 -0.98
CA ALA A 56 15.25 -4.81 -1.67
C ALA A 56 16.17 -4.87 -2.88
N HIS A 57 15.81 -4.15 -3.94
CA HIS A 57 16.63 -4.12 -5.13
C HIS A 57 18.03 -3.52 -4.82
N PRO A 58 19.15 -4.20 -5.19
CA PRO A 58 20.48 -3.84 -4.71
C PRO A 58 20.97 -2.47 -5.20
N VAL A 59 20.49 -1.97 -6.34
CA VAL A 59 20.87 -0.65 -6.86
C VAL A 59 19.98 0.45 -6.30
N SER A 60 18.65 0.34 -6.44
CA SER A 60 17.72 1.39 -6.01
C SER A 60 17.39 1.37 -4.52
N GLY A 61 17.42 0.21 -3.87
CA GLY A 61 16.91 0.01 -2.51
C GLY A 61 15.38 -0.11 -2.46
N LEU A 62 14.67 0.03 -3.58
CA LEU A 62 13.22 -0.07 -3.68
C LEU A 62 12.73 -1.51 -3.51
N ALA A 63 11.47 -1.65 -3.14
CA ALA A 63 10.81 -2.95 -3.03
C ALA A 63 10.66 -3.60 -4.42
N ARG A 64 11.05 -4.87 -4.53
CA ARG A 64 10.78 -5.66 -5.73
C ARG A 64 9.29 -5.93 -5.86
N GLU A 65 8.83 -6.09 -7.08
CA GLU A 65 7.44 -6.42 -7.39
C GLU A 65 7.05 -7.77 -6.77
N ARG A 66 7.97 -8.76 -6.79
CA ARG A 66 7.79 -10.10 -6.18
C ARG A 66 9.13 -10.74 -5.83
N THR A 67 9.08 -11.85 -5.11
CA THR A 67 10.22 -12.73 -4.90
C THR A 67 10.53 -13.49 -6.19
N GLY A 68 11.75 -13.38 -6.70
CA GLY A 68 12.17 -14.08 -7.90
C GLY A 68 13.25 -13.32 -8.69
N PRO A 69 13.71 -13.88 -9.82
CA PRO A 69 14.62 -13.19 -10.71
C PRO A 69 13.87 -12.02 -11.38
N GLY A 70 14.53 -10.88 -11.49
CA GLY A 70 14.01 -9.70 -12.16
C GLY A 70 14.40 -8.41 -11.47
N GLY A 71 14.43 -7.33 -12.25
CA GLY A 71 14.82 -6.00 -11.82
C GLY A 71 13.64 -5.05 -11.55
N ILE A 72 12.40 -5.54 -11.67
CA ILE A 72 11.20 -4.73 -11.51
C ILE A 72 11.02 -4.33 -10.05
N VAL A 73 10.83 -3.04 -9.83
CA VAL A 73 10.48 -2.46 -8.54
C VAL A 73 9.19 -1.67 -8.65
N THR A 74 8.47 -1.49 -7.54
CA THR A 74 7.17 -0.83 -7.52
C THR A 74 7.20 0.45 -6.70
N GLY A 75 6.41 1.46 -7.12
CA GLY A 75 6.25 2.71 -6.40
C GLY A 75 5.57 2.50 -5.05
N GLY A 76 4.30 2.13 -5.06
CA GLY A 76 3.51 1.94 -3.84
C GLY A 76 4.04 0.85 -2.93
N GLY A 77 4.49 -0.29 -3.51
CA GLY A 77 5.15 -1.34 -2.73
C GLY A 77 6.40 -0.85 -2.00
N SER A 78 7.14 0.11 -2.56
CA SER A 78 8.27 0.75 -1.87
C SER A 78 7.80 1.68 -0.76
N GLY A 79 6.67 2.36 -0.93
CA GLY A 79 6.02 3.13 0.15
C GLY A 79 5.68 2.25 1.34
N PHE A 80 5.03 1.12 1.10
CA PHE A 80 4.79 0.11 2.15
C PHE A 80 6.11 -0.43 2.74
N GLY A 81 7.15 -0.55 1.91
CA GLY A 81 8.45 -1.06 2.32
C GLY A 81 9.23 -0.15 3.26
N VAL A 82 9.06 1.16 3.17
CA VAL A 82 9.74 2.12 4.07
C VAL A 82 8.97 2.33 5.38
N MET A 83 7.64 2.09 5.42
CA MET A 83 6.83 2.20 6.63
C MET A 83 7.35 1.36 7.81
N PRO A 84 7.86 0.12 7.63
CA PRO A 84 8.42 -0.67 8.70
C PRO A 84 9.77 -0.17 9.23
N PHE A 85 10.46 0.78 8.61
CA PHE A 85 11.78 1.24 9.06
C PHE A 85 11.78 1.80 10.49
N PRO A 86 10.84 2.69 10.87
CA PRO A 86 10.70 3.08 12.27
C PRO A 86 10.51 1.90 13.22
N VAL A 87 9.64 0.95 12.86
CA VAL A 87 9.39 -0.25 13.67
C VAL A 87 10.67 -1.09 13.81
N ALA A 88 11.42 -1.26 12.72
CA ALA A 88 12.67 -2.03 12.72
C ALA A 88 13.75 -1.40 13.59
N VAL A 89 13.82 -0.06 13.62
CA VAL A 89 14.73 0.68 14.50
C VAL A 89 14.31 0.51 15.96
N GLU A 90 13.04 0.74 16.30
CA GLU A 90 12.51 0.61 17.66
C GLU A 90 12.61 -0.82 18.22
N ARG A 91 12.45 -1.82 17.36
CA ARG A 91 12.59 -3.24 17.70
C ARG A 91 14.06 -3.74 17.66
N GLY A 92 15.01 -2.90 17.27
CA GLY A 92 16.41 -3.26 17.17
C GLY A 92 16.76 -4.27 16.09
N PHE A 93 15.94 -4.37 15.01
CA PHE A 93 16.26 -5.21 13.85
C PHE A 93 17.38 -4.61 13.01
N VAL A 94 17.43 -3.28 12.95
CA VAL A 94 18.49 -2.48 12.33
C VAL A 94 18.77 -1.26 13.20
N THR A 95 19.97 -0.64 13.05
CA THR A 95 20.24 0.63 13.71
C THR A 95 19.57 1.80 12.99
N ARG A 96 19.32 2.92 13.70
CA ARG A 96 18.79 4.14 13.11
C ARG A 96 19.65 4.64 11.95
N HIS A 97 20.96 4.57 12.10
CA HIS A 97 21.90 4.97 11.06
C HIS A 97 21.79 4.08 9.80
N GLN A 98 21.74 2.76 9.95
CA GLN A 98 21.55 1.84 8.82
C GLN A 98 20.23 2.10 8.07
N ALA A 99 19.15 2.38 8.82
CA ALA A 99 17.86 2.71 8.23
C ALA A 99 17.94 4.04 7.45
N ALA A 100 18.57 5.07 8.01
CA ALA A 100 18.76 6.37 7.36
C ALA A 100 19.63 6.26 6.09
N GLU A 101 20.71 5.48 6.10
CA GLU A 101 21.54 5.20 4.92
C GLU A 101 20.72 4.53 3.80
N ARG A 102 19.89 3.55 4.16
CA ARG A 102 19.01 2.87 3.20
C ARG A 102 17.97 3.84 2.64
N LEU A 103 17.38 4.68 3.49
CA LEU A 103 16.43 5.71 3.04
C LEU A 103 17.09 6.72 2.11
N LEU A 104 18.29 7.21 2.43
CA LEU A 104 19.01 8.15 1.56
C LEU A 104 19.25 7.54 0.17
N LYS A 105 19.63 6.26 0.11
CA LYS A 105 19.77 5.53 -1.15
C LYS A 105 18.47 5.50 -1.94
N ILE A 106 17.35 5.17 -1.30
CA ILE A 106 16.03 5.10 -1.92
C ILE A 106 15.61 6.46 -2.48
N VAL A 107 15.64 7.51 -1.64
CA VAL A 107 15.17 8.84 -2.06
C VAL A 107 16.08 9.47 -3.11
N THR A 108 17.40 9.18 -3.07
CA THR A 108 18.32 9.62 -4.11
C THR A 108 18.00 8.96 -5.45
N PHE A 109 17.71 7.66 -5.47
CA PHE A 109 17.30 6.97 -6.68
C PHE A 109 15.98 7.52 -7.24
N LEU A 110 14.99 7.75 -6.38
CA LEU A 110 13.70 8.30 -6.77
C LEU A 110 13.80 9.72 -7.33
N GLU A 111 14.66 10.56 -6.77
CA GLU A 111 14.80 11.95 -7.19
C GLU A 111 15.65 12.09 -8.46
N GLU A 112 16.73 11.32 -8.57
CA GLU A 112 17.76 11.54 -9.60
C GLU A 112 17.65 10.59 -10.81
N LYS A 113 17.00 9.42 -10.65
CA LYS A 113 16.98 8.39 -11.70
C LYS A 113 15.59 7.96 -12.12
N ALA A 114 14.63 7.90 -11.19
CA ALA A 114 13.31 7.40 -11.52
C ALA A 114 12.58 8.34 -12.49
N GLU A 115 12.05 7.79 -13.58
CA GLU A 115 11.18 8.53 -14.48
C GLU A 115 9.92 8.99 -13.77
N ARG A 116 9.48 10.20 -14.09
CA ARG A 116 8.29 10.83 -13.51
C ARG A 116 7.50 11.52 -14.60
N PHE A 117 6.19 11.47 -14.47
CA PHE A 117 5.25 12.02 -15.43
C PHE A 117 4.35 13.01 -14.70
N HIS A 118 4.52 14.32 -14.94
CA HIS A 118 3.88 15.36 -14.12
C HIS A 118 4.08 15.13 -12.62
N GLY A 119 5.31 14.74 -12.27
CA GLY A 119 5.70 14.46 -10.90
C GLY A 119 5.29 13.09 -10.35
N ALA A 120 4.34 12.37 -10.95
CA ALA A 120 3.97 11.03 -10.51
C ALA A 120 4.95 9.97 -11.04
N PHE A 121 5.16 8.94 -10.22
CA PHE A 121 5.93 7.77 -10.57
C PHE A 121 5.08 6.74 -11.34
N PRO A 122 5.69 5.92 -12.21
CA PRO A 122 4.97 4.82 -12.83
C PRO A 122 4.70 3.69 -11.82
N HIS A 123 3.77 2.80 -12.17
CA HIS A 123 3.46 1.61 -11.39
C HIS A 123 4.70 0.73 -11.19
N TRP A 124 5.40 0.43 -12.27
CA TRP A 124 6.64 -0.33 -12.30
C TRP A 124 7.81 0.48 -12.84
N LEU A 125 8.97 0.26 -12.24
CA LEU A 125 10.26 0.82 -12.63
C LEU A 125 11.29 -0.30 -12.82
N ASP A 126 12.21 -0.09 -13.75
CA ASP A 126 13.47 -0.82 -13.77
C ASP A 126 14.34 -0.37 -12.59
N GLY A 127 14.67 -1.29 -11.70
CA GLY A 127 15.36 -0.97 -10.45
C GLY A 127 16.82 -0.55 -10.61
N VAL A 128 17.40 -0.64 -11.81
CA VAL A 128 18.77 -0.19 -12.13
C VAL A 128 18.74 1.19 -12.76
N THR A 129 17.93 1.37 -13.79
CA THR A 129 17.90 2.57 -14.62
C THR A 129 16.89 3.61 -14.16
N GLY A 130 15.85 3.21 -13.42
CA GLY A 130 14.74 4.07 -13.04
C GLY A 130 13.71 4.29 -14.15
N LYS A 131 13.84 3.63 -15.31
CA LYS A 131 12.89 3.77 -16.41
C LYS A 131 11.56 3.13 -16.10
N ALA A 132 10.49 3.75 -16.58
CA ALA A 132 9.14 3.20 -16.51
C ALA A 132 9.05 1.88 -17.27
N LEU A 133 8.37 0.92 -16.66
CA LEU A 133 7.99 -0.35 -17.27
C LEU A 133 6.47 -0.44 -17.31
N ALA A 134 5.94 -0.80 -18.46
CA ALA A 134 4.50 -0.89 -18.64
C ALA A 134 3.88 -1.99 -17.74
N PHE A 135 2.95 -1.61 -16.88
CA PHE A 135 2.15 -2.55 -16.10
C PHE A 135 1.11 -3.27 -16.97
N SER A 136 0.56 -2.55 -17.94
CA SER A 136 -0.36 -3.06 -18.96
C SER A 136 -0.14 -2.32 -20.29
N PRO A 137 -0.80 -2.70 -21.40
CA PRO A 137 -0.52 -2.12 -22.72
C PRO A 137 -0.62 -0.60 -22.84
N LYS A 138 -1.39 0.07 -21.96
CA LYS A 138 -1.53 1.53 -21.95
C LYS A 138 -1.04 2.17 -20.65
N ASP A 139 -0.53 1.36 -19.73
CA ASP A 139 -0.08 1.76 -18.40
C ASP A 139 1.45 1.79 -18.37
N ASN A 140 2.01 2.80 -19.04
CA ASN A 140 3.45 3.02 -19.16
C ASN A 140 3.88 4.43 -18.76
N GLY A 141 3.06 5.09 -17.96
CA GLY A 141 3.27 6.47 -17.54
C GLY A 141 3.10 6.68 -16.05
N GLY A 142 2.58 7.84 -15.66
CA GLY A 142 2.39 8.20 -14.25
C GLY A 142 1.17 7.55 -13.63
N ASP A 143 1.34 6.92 -12.48
CA ASP A 143 0.31 6.34 -11.64
C ASP A 143 0.21 7.17 -10.35
N ILE A 144 -0.89 7.94 -10.20
CA ILE A 144 -1.04 8.86 -9.08
C ILE A 144 -1.38 8.12 -7.76
N VAL A 145 -1.98 6.95 -7.83
CA VAL A 145 -2.33 6.14 -6.66
C VAL A 145 -1.08 5.45 -6.10
N GLU A 146 -0.28 4.81 -6.97
CA GLU A 146 1.01 4.25 -6.56
C GLU A 146 1.96 5.34 -6.01
N THR A 147 1.94 6.52 -6.63
CA THR A 147 2.68 7.69 -6.14
C THR A 147 2.20 8.11 -4.75
N ALA A 148 0.90 8.12 -4.50
CA ALA A 148 0.35 8.45 -3.19
C ALA A 148 0.74 7.42 -2.13
N LEU A 149 0.70 6.13 -2.46
CA LEU A 149 1.14 5.05 -1.59
C LEU A 149 2.65 5.14 -1.29
N LEU A 150 3.47 5.52 -2.26
CA LEU A 150 4.89 5.79 -2.06
C LEU A 150 5.09 6.97 -1.10
N LEU A 151 4.42 8.08 -1.36
CA LEU A 151 4.58 9.31 -0.59
C LEU A 151 4.09 9.20 0.84
N GLN A 152 3.00 8.46 1.12
CA GLN A 152 2.59 8.25 2.51
C GLN A 152 3.71 7.56 3.32
N GLY A 153 4.42 6.59 2.73
CA GLY A 153 5.56 5.95 3.37
C GLY A 153 6.73 6.91 3.57
N LEU A 154 7.09 7.67 2.54
CA LEU A 154 8.18 8.65 2.61
C LEU A 154 7.89 9.76 3.63
N LEU A 155 6.69 10.33 3.63
CA LEU A 155 6.29 11.35 4.60
C LEU A 155 6.25 10.83 6.03
N THR A 156 5.89 9.58 6.24
CA THR A 156 5.93 8.92 7.55
C THR A 156 7.36 8.81 8.07
N VAL A 157 8.28 8.27 7.27
CA VAL A 157 9.68 8.16 7.70
C VAL A 157 10.36 9.52 7.84
N ARG A 158 9.95 10.53 7.06
CA ARG A 158 10.39 11.91 7.23
C ARG A 158 10.09 12.46 8.63
N GLN A 159 8.95 12.11 9.22
CA GLN A 159 8.59 12.52 10.57
C GLN A 159 9.40 11.80 11.65
N TYR A 160 9.74 10.52 11.42
CA TYR A 160 10.50 9.72 12.37
C TYR A 160 11.99 10.07 12.39
N PHE A 161 12.60 10.26 11.20
CA PHE A 161 14.02 10.62 11.06
C PHE A 161 14.17 12.14 11.12
N ASP A 162 14.05 12.71 12.33
CA ASP A 162 13.89 14.13 12.61
C ASP A 162 15.13 14.80 13.25
N SER A 163 16.22 14.06 13.44
CA SER A 163 17.42 14.59 14.07
C SER A 163 18.16 15.61 13.16
N SER A 164 19.05 16.39 13.77
CA SER A 164 19.94 17.32 13.05
C SER A 164 21.13 16.63 12.37
N ASP A 165 21.18 15.31 12.38
CA ASP A 165 22.20 14.55 11.65
C ASP A 165 22.14 14.88 10.15
N PRO A 166 23.28 15.15 9.49
CA PRO A 166 23.30 15.51 8.07
C PRO A 166 22.68 14.45 7.17
N LEU A 167 22.80 13.16 7.52
CA LEU A 167 22.20 12.06 6.78
C LEU A 167 20.67 12.12 6.82
N GLU A 168 20.10 12.29 8.03
CA GLU A 168 18.66 12.40 8.20
C GLU A 168 18.10 13.69 7.58
N THR A 169 18.86 14.79 7.68
CA THR A 169 18.50 16.06 7.02
C THR A 169 18.42 15.87 5.50
N ALA A 170 19.43 15.25 4.89
CA ALA A 170 19.43 14.98 3.46
C ALA A 170 18.25 14.08 3.02
N VAL A 171 17.87 13.09 3.84
CA VAL A 171 16.67 12.27 3.59
C VAL A 171 15.41 13.13 3.58
N ARG A 172 15.23 13.98 4.61
CA ARG A 172 14.04 14.86 4.71
C ARG A 172 13.92 15.83 3.55
N ASP A 173 15.02 16.48 3.17
CA ASP A 173 15.04 17.46 2.10
C ASP A 173 14.66 16.84 0.75
N ARG A 174 15.22 15.67 0.42
CA ARG A 174 14.86 14.94 -0.79
C ARG A 174 13.40 14.48 -0.79
N ILE A 175 12.87 14.04 0.34
CA ILE A 175 11.43 13.69 0.45
C ILE A 175 10.56 14.91 0.16
N VAL A 176 10.91 16.08 0.69
CA VAL A 176 10.19 17.33 0.41
C VAL A 176 10.23 17.66 -1.07
N ASN A 177 11.42 17.61 -1.69
CA ASN A 177 11.57 17.87 -3.13
C ASN A 177 10.71 16.92 -3.99
N ILE A 178 10.68 15.64 -3.65
CA ILE A 178 9.84 14.66 -4.33
C ILE A 178 8.36 15.00 -4.14
N TRP A 179 7.94 15.30 -2.92
CA TRP A 179 6.56 15.61 -2.56
C TRP A 179 6.05 16.87 -3.26
N GLU A 180 6.80 17.96 -3.22
CA GLU A 180 6.41 19.27 -3.74
C GLU A 180 6.33 19.35 -5.27
N THR A 181 6.93 18.36 -5.96
CA THR A 181 6.96 18.31 -7.44
C THR A 181 5.89 17.43 -8.05
N VAL A 182 5.00 16.82 -7.27
CA VAL A 182 3.85 16.06 -7.81
C VAL A 182 2.74 17.01 -8.20
N GLU A 183 2.41 17.04 -9.48
CA GLU A 183 1.37 17.89 -10.07
C GLU A 183 -0.02 17.24 -9.89
N TRP A 184 -0.53 17.16 -8.66
CA TRP A 184 -1.81 16.51 -8.33
C TRP A 184 -2.97 17.06 -9.14
N ASN A 185 -3.02 18.37 -9.34
CA ASN A 185 -4.06 19.03 -10.13
C ASN A 185 -4.00 18.63 -11.61
N TRP A 186 -2.86 18.25 -12.17
CA TRP A 186 -2.76 17.68 -13.52
C TRP A 186 -3.60 16.43 -13.64
N TYR A 187 -3.53 15.54 -12.63
CA TYR A 187 -4.22 14.27 -12.62
C TYR A 187 -5.75 14.38 -12.46
N THR A 188 -6.28 15.59 -12.40
CA THR A 188 -7.73 15.81 -12.56
C THR A 188 -8.19 15.83 -14.03
N ASN A 189 -7.28 15.95 -15.00
CA ASN A 189 -7.61 16.17 -16.41
C ASN A 189 -8.60 17.35 -16.63
N GLY A 190 -8.58 18.34 -15.74
CA GLY A 190 -9.49 19.47 -15.73
C GLY A 190 -10.92 19.15 -15.23
N GLU A 191 -11.14 17.97 -14.66
CA GLU A 191 -12.42 17.54 -14.10
C GLU A 191 -12.41 17.51 -12.57
N ASN A 192 -13.58 17.28 -11.96
CA ASN A 192 -13.73 17.18 -10.50
C ASN A 192 -13.50 15.74 -9.99
N VAL A 193 -12.39 15.13 -10.40
CA VAL A 193 -12.00 13.77 -10.01
C VAL A 193 -10.51 13.58 -10.27
N LEU A 194 -9.81 12.76 -9.49
CA LEU A 194 -8.47 12.29 -9.86
C LEU A 194 -8.58 11.09 -10.81
N TYR A 195 -7.77 11.11 -11.86
CA TYR A 195 -7.57 9.95 -12.76
C TYR A 195 -6.35 9.17 -12.30
N TRP A 196 -6.49 7.85 -12.27
CA TRP A 196 -5.46 6.92 -11.77
C TRP A 196 -4.14 7.03 -12.52
N HIS A 197 -4.25 7.11 -13.86
CA HIS A 197 -3.10 6.96 -14.74
C HIS A 197 -3.13 7.96 -15.91
N TRP A 198 -1.95 8.44 -16.29
CA TRP A 198 -1.68 9.18 -17.52
C TRP A 198 -0.48 8.57 -18.26
N SER A 199 -0.59 8.39 -19.56
CA SER A 199 0.46 7.83 -20.42
C SER A 199 1.07 8.89 -21.34
N PRO A 200 2.41 8.93 -21.52
CA PRO A 200 3.02 9.79 -22.52
C PRO A 200 2.65 9.41 -23.96
N ASP A 201 2.30 8.13 -24.22
CA ASP A 201 1.96 7.62 -25.53
C ASP A 201 0.46 7.61 -25.82
N PHE A 202 -0.36 7.40 -24.78
CA PHE A 202 -1.82 7.20 -24.91
C PHE A 202 -2.64 8.28 -24.19
N GLY A 203 -1.99 9.25 -23.52
CA GLY A 203 -2.70 10.28 -22.77
C GLY A 203 -3.61 9.68 -21.70
N TRP A 204 -4.87 10.09 -21.71
CA TRP A 204 -5.90 9.66 -20.75
C TRP A 204 -6.73 8.46 -21.22
N GLU A 205 -6.27 7.70 -22.21
CA GLU A 205 -7.07 6.60 -22.82
C GLU A 205 -7.47 5.48 -21.85
N MET A 206 -6.71 5.28 -20.74
CA MET A 206 -7.12 4.34 -19.68
C MET A 206 -8.46 4.76 -19.04
N ASN A 207 -8.71 6.07 -18.95
CA ASN A 207 -9.96 6.67 -18.44
C ASN A 207 -10.43 6.04 -17.13
N LEU A 208 -9.55 5.96 -16.13
CA LEU A 208 -9.80 5.35 -14.82
C LEU A 208 -9.98 6.44 -13.74
N PRO A 209 -11.19 7.03 -13.59
CA PRO A 209 -11.43 7.96 -12.49
C PRO A 209 -11.44 7.22 -11.14
N VAL A 210 -10.74 7.78 -10.17
CA VAL A 210 -10.66 7.25 -8.80
C VAL A 210 -11.87 7.73 -8.02
N ARG A 211 -12.86 6.85 -7.82
CA ARG A 211 -14.15 7.21 -7.21
C ARG A 211 -14.58 6.21 -6.14
N GLY A 212 -15.23 6.74 -5.11
CA GLY A 212 -15.89 5.94 -4.08
C GLY A 212 -14.90 5.23 -3.15
N TRP A 213 -15.45 4.39 -2.27
CA TRP A 213 -14.66 3.67 -1.29
C TRP A 213 -13.73 2.63 -1.92
N ASN A 214 -12.44 2.89 -1.87
CA ASN A 214 -11.36 2.01 -2.32
C ASN A 214 -10.06 2.35 -1.57
N GLU A 215 -8.92 1.80 -1.99
CA GLU A 215 -7.61 1.99 -1.38
C GLU A 215 -7.01 3.40 -1.53
N ALA A 216 -7.57 4.23 -2.39
CA ALA A 216 -6.92 5.45 -2.87
C ALA A 216 -7.32 6.75 -2.11
N LEU A 217 -7.97 6.67 -0.93
CA LEU A 217 -8.25 7.85 -0.10
C LEU A 217 -7.00 8.70 0.11
N ILE A 218 -5.86 8.05 0.35
CA ILE A 218 -4.58 8.74 0.58
C ILE A 218 -4.19 9.64 -0.60
N ALA A 219 -4.52 9.28 -1.84
CA ALA A 219 -4.24 10.12 -3.00
C ALA A 219 -5.00 11.46 -2.91
N TYR A 220 -6.25 11.43 -2.52
CA TYR A 220 -7.05 12.66 -2.33
C TYR A 220 -6.58 13.48 -1.14
N VAL A 221 -6.20 12.85 -0.02
CA VAL A 221 -5.66 13.54 1.15
C VAL A 221 -4.35 14.24 0.82
N LEU A 222 -3.43 13.56 0.15
CA LEU A 222 -2.17 14.14 -0.27
C LEU A 222 -2.39 15.23 -1.34
N ALA A 223 -3.23 14.99 -2.31
CA ALA A 223 -3.56 15.99 -3.32
C ALA A 223 -4.16 17.25 -2.73
N ALA A 224 -5.08 17.13 -1.76
CA ALA A 224 -5.69 18.28 -1.09
C ALA A 224 -4.69 19.04 -0.19
N SER A 225 -3.69 18.34 0.38
CA SER A 225 -2.68 18.91 1.26
C SER A 225 -1.40 19.35 0.56
N SER A 226 -1.32 19.19 -0.77
CA SER A 226 -0.13 19.58 -1.54
C SER A 226 0.17 21.09 -1.38
N PRO A 227 1.42 21.45 -1.05
CA PRO A 227 1.79 22.86 -0.89
C PRO A 227 1.92 23.61 -2.23
N THR A 228 2.06 22.87 -3.34
CA THR A 228 2.38 23.43 -4.67
C THR A 228 1.26 23.25 -5.68
N TYR A 229 0.67 22.07 -5.76
CA TYR A 229 -0.33 21.69 -6.77
C TYR A 229 -1.60 21.09 -6.15
N PRO A 230 -2.25 21.78 -5.19
CA PRO A 230 -3.40 21.22 -4.49
C PRO A 230 -4.61 21.07 -5.40
N ILE A 231 -5.46 20.11 -5.07
CA ILE A 231 -6.81 19.99 -5.61
C ILE A 231 -7.81 20.78 -4.75
N SER A 232 -8.93 21.17 -5.37
CA SER A 232 -10.02 21.82 -4.65
C SER A 232 -10.86 20.81 -3.84
N LYS A 233 -11.59 21.33 -2.84
CA LYS A 233 -12.58 20.52 -2.10
C LYS A 233 -13.61 19.86 -3.03
N GLU A 234 -13.98 20.52 -4.13
CA GLU A 234 -14.95 19.99 -5.08
C GLU A 234 -14.46 18.72 -5.77
N VAL A 235 -13.15 18.61 -6.04
CA VAL A 235 -12.54 17.37 -6.56
C VAL A 235 -12.67 16.23 -5.57
N TYR A 236 -12.53 16.51 -4.27
CA TYR A 236 -12.77 15.51 -3.23
C TYR A 236 -14.25 15.11 -3.15
N ASP A 237 -15.15 16.08 -3.06
CA ASP A 237 -16.58 15.82 -2.89
C ASP A 237 -17.17 15.04 -4.08
N LYS A 238 -16.91 15.50 -5.30
CA LYS A 238 -17.45 14.89 -6.53
C LYS A 238 -16.65 13.67 -7.01
N GLY A 239 -15.34 13.70 -6.81
CA GLY A 239 -14.46 12.61 -7.20
C GLY A 239 -14.51 11.46 -6.19
N TRP A 240 -13.84 11.62 -5.06
CA TRP A 240 -13.77 10.57 -4.04
C TRP A 240 -15.15 10.23 -3.47
N ALA A 241 -15.81 11.18 -2.88
CA ALA A 241 -17.05 10.95 -2.15
C ALA A 241 -18.26 10.71 -3.05
N CYS A 242 -18.17 11.05 -4.35
CA CYS A 242 -19.28 10.97 -5.31
C CYS A 242 -20.56 11.65 -4.76
N ASP A 243 -20.41 12.82 -4.11
CA ASP A 243 -21.50 13.53 -3.43
C ASP A 243 -22.26 12.64 -2.42
N GLY A 244 -21.57 11.69 -1.78
CA GLY A 244 -22.12 10.74 -0.80
C GLY A 244 -22.64 9.42 -1.39
N MET A 245 -22.59 9.22 -2.72
CA MET A 245 -23.05 7.97 -3.34
C MET A 245 -22.21 6.73 -2.99
N MET A 246 -21.06 6.91 -2.35
CA MET A 246 -20.26 5.81 -1.79
C MET A 246 -20.86 5.20 -0.51
N ALA A 247 -21.92 5.80 0.05
CA ALA A 247 -22.58 5.30 1.25
C ALA A 247 -23.22 3.93 0.98
N ASN A 248 -23.10 3.00 1.94
CA ASN A 248 -23.72 1.68 1.89
C ASN A 248 -24.95 1.60 2.83
N GLY A 249 -24.75 1.76 4.13
CA GLY A 249 -25.82 1.75 5.15
C GLY A 249 -26.49 0.39 5.40
N ARG A 250 -26.09 -0.68 4.69
CA ARG A 250 -26.63 -2.03 4.89
C ARG A 250 -25.94 -2.76 6.02
N SER A 251 -26.60 -3.78 6.55
CA SER A 251 -26.02 -4.65 7.58
C SER A 251 -25.64 -6.01 7.02
N TYR A 252 -24.43 -6.45 7.33
CA TYR A 252 -23.90 -7.78 7.01
C TYR A 252 -23.43 -8.44 8.30
N PHE A 253 -23.91 -9.65 8.60
CA PHE A 253 -23.65 -10.36 9.86
C PHE A 253 -23.99 -9.53 11.12
N ASN A 254 -25.07 -8.74 11.04
CA ASN A 254 -25.50 -7.77 12.09
C ASN A 254 -24.51 -6.61 12.34
N ILE A 255 -23.64 -6.31 11.37
CA ILE A 255 -22.71 -5.18 11.40
C ILE A 255 -23.10 -4.23 10.29
N GLU A 256 -23.46 -2.98 10.65
CA GLU A 256 -23.73 -1.92 9.68
C GLU A 256 -22.44 -1.50 8.99
N LEU A 257 -22.45 -1.49 7.64
CA LEU A 257 -21.35 -1.04 6.79
C LEU A 257 -21.62 0.40 6.32
N PRO A 258 -20.84 1.40 6.75
CA PRO A 258 -21.09 2.78 6.34
C PRO A 258 -20.87 3.04 4.85
N LEU A 259 -19.77 2.54 4.29
CA LEU A 259 -19.33 2.86 2.93
C LEU A 259 -19.03 1.62 2.10
N GLY A 260 -19.02 1.80 0.77
CA GLY A 260 -18.47 0.85 -0.18
C GLY A 260 -19.45 -0.16 -0.74
N PRO A 261 -18.96 -1.11 -1.54
CA PRO A 261 -19.79 -2.16 -2.11
C PRO A 261 -20.31 -3.14 -1.05
N ASP A 262 -21.17 -4.07 -1.48
CA ASP A 262 -21.66 -5.14 -0.62
C ASP A 262 -20.50 -5.88 0.07
N TYR A 263 -20.62 -6.11 1.37
CA TYR A 263 -19.58 -6.66 2.26
C TYR A 263 -18.30 -5.81 2.41
N GLY A 264 -18.22 -4.63 1.80
CA GLY A 264 -17.11 -3.69 1.92
C GLY A 264 -16.02 -3.83 0.85
N GLY A 265 -16.06 -4.87 0.02
CA GLY A 265 -15.01 -5.18 -0.93
C GLY A 265 -13.75 -5.77 -0.29
N PRO A 266 -12.63 -5.80 -1.00
CA PRO A 266 -11.34 -6.30 -0.50
C PRO A 266 -10.91 -5.60 0.79
N LEU A 267 -10.29 -6.35 1.71
CA LEU A 267 -9.89 -5.80 3.01
C LEU A 267 -8.86 -4.67 2.90
N PHE A 268 -8.03 -4.67 1.86
CA PHE A 268 -7.02 -3.64 1.67
C PHE A 268 -7.63 -2.23 1.44
N PHE A 269 -8.89 -2.10 1.03
CA PHE A 269 -9.60 -0.81 0.98
C PHE A 269 -9.62 -0.11 2.35
N ALA A 270 -9.75 -0.89 3.43
CA ALA A 270 -9.73 -0.41 4.80
C ALA A 270 -8.33 -0.35 5.43
N GLN A 271 -7.27 -0.62 4.66
CA GLN A 271 -5.92 -0.73 5.20
C GLN A 271 -4.90 0.19 4.52
N TYR A 272 -4.83 0.23 3.19
CA TYR A 272 -3.72 0.86 2.47
C TYR A 272 -3.56 2.35 2.78
N SER A 273 -4.62 3.14 2.69
CA SER A 273 -4.57 4.55 3.03
C SER A 273 -4.28 4.80 4.52
N PHE A 274 -4.67 3.86 5.38
CA PHE A 274 -4.58 3.98 6.84
C PHE A 274 -3.28 3.46 7.43
N LEU A 275 -2.32 3.11 6.61
CA LEU A 275 -0.94 2.92 7.06
C LEU A 275 -0.26 4.26 7.40
N GLY A 276 -0.58 5.31 6.65
CA GLY A 276 -0.07 6.66 6.88
C GLY A 276 -1.07 7.63 7.54
N LEU A 277 -2.35 7.29 7.56
CA LEU A 277 -3.41 8.06 8.20
C LEU A 277 -3.95 7.31 9.41
N ASP A 278 -3.95 7.93 10.58
CA ASP A 278 -4.66 7.37 11.73
C ASP A 278 -6.18 7.56 11.54
N PRO A 279 -6.96 6.48 11.39
CA PRO A 279 -8.40 6.60 11.18
C PRO A 279 -9.15 7.02 12.45
N ARG A 280 -8.53 6.94 13.64
CA ARG A 280 -9.16 7.31 14.92
C ARG A 280 -9.38 8.81 14.99
N GLY A 281 -10.65 9.20 15.08
CA GLY A 281 -11.05 10.62 15.05
C GLY A 281 -10.98 11.27 13.67
N LEU A 282 -10.68 10.50 12.62
CA LEU A 282 -10.74 10.97 11.23
C LEU A 282 -12.17 10.84 10.71
N SER A 283 -12.79 11.98 10.44
CA SER A 283 -14.15 12.03 9.89
C SER A 283 -14.33 13.23 8.98
N ASP A 284 -15.27 13.11 8.06
CA ASP A 284 -15.72 14.19 7.19
C ASP A 284 -17.27 14.22 7.13
N THR A 285 -17.82 14.92 6.15
CA THR A 285 -19.27 14.98 5.95
C THR A 285 -19.89 13.63 5.58
N TYR A 286 -19.09 12.70 5.07
CA TYR A 286 -19.55 11.45 4.46
C TYR A 286 -19.35 10.24 5.37
N ALA A 287 -18.32 10.23 6.21
CA ALA A 287 -17.97 9.08 7.04
C ALA A 287 -17.17 9.40 8.30
N ASP A 288 -17.28 8.49 9.27
CA ASP A 288 -16.29 8.22 10.31
C ASP A 288 -15.43 7.04 9.83
N TYR A 289 -14.15 7.31 9.53
CA TYR A 289 -13.27 6.30 8.92
C TYR A 289 -12.83 5.22 9.90
N TRP A 290 -12.81 5.49 11.20
CA TRP A 290 -12.57 4.45 12.19
C TRP A 290 -13.73 3.46 12.26
N ARG A 291 -14.98 3.96 12.29
CA ARG A 291 -16.18 3.12 12.23
C ARG A 291 -16.22 2.28 10.96
N GLN A 292 -15.89 2.89 9.81
CA GLN A 292 -15.83 2.20 8.52
C GLN A 292 -14.82 1.04 8.55
N ASN A 293 -13.58 1.30 8.99
CA ASN A 293 -12.51 0.31 8.98
C ASN A 293 -12.81 -0.86 9.93
N LEU A 294 -13.36 -0.56 11.11
CA LEU A 294 -13.81 -1.61 12.05
C LEU A 294 -14.94 -2.46 11.47
N ALA A 295 -15.94 -1.82 10.86
CA ALA A 295 -17.08 -2.52 10.27
C ALA A 295 -16.61 -3.45 9.14
N GLN A 296 -15.87 -2.94 8.17
CA GLN A 296 -15.37 -3.74 7.04
C GLN A 296 -14.46 -4.89 7.49
N THR A 297 -13.55 -4.64 8.43
CA THR A 297 -12.65 -5.69 8.96
C THR A 297 -13.46 -6.82 9.62
N ARG A 298 -14.46 -6.48 10.44
CA ARG A 298 -15.31 -7.47 11.11
C ARG A 298 -16.20 -8.23 10.14
N ILE A 299 -16.75 -7.55 9.14
CA ILE A 299 -17.57 -8.17 8.07
C ILE A 299 -16.70 -9.16 7.28
N ASN A 300 -15.49 -8.74 6.88
CA ASN A 300 -14.56 -9.59 6.15
C ASN A 300 -14.17 -10.83 6.96
N TYR A 301 -13.85 -10.66 8.26
CA TYR A 301 -13.60 -11.79 9.16
C TYR A 301 -14.81 -12.77 9.22
N ARG A 302 -16.03 -12.24 9.43
CA ARG A 302 -17.24 -13.06 9.48
C ARG A 302 -17.54 -13.76 8.16
N TYR A 303 -17.27 -13.10 7.05
CA TYR A 303 -17.44 -13.70 5.72
C TYR A 303 -16.52 -14.93 5.55
N CYS A 304 -15.24 -14.79 5.88
CA CYS A 304 -14.28 -15.90 5.80
C CYS A 304 -14.64 -17.04 6.77
N ASP A 305 -15.03 -16.73 8.01
CA ASP A 305 -15.41 -17.69 9.04
C ASP A 305 -16.64 -18.53 8.61
N ASN A 306 -17.64 -17.90 7.97
CA ASN A 306 -18.86 -18.60 7.51
C ASN A 306 -18.67 -19.42 6.22
N ILE A 307 -17.68 -19.12 5.39
CA ILE A 307 -17.42 -19.86 4.15
C ILE A 307 -16.47 -21.04 4.39
N CYS A 308 -15.56 -20.91 5.37
CA CYS A 308 -14.57 -21.95 5.68
C CYS A 308 -15.07 -23.00 6.67
N ASN A 309 -16.28 -22.86 7.22
CA ASN A 309 -16.98 -23.83 8.07
C ASN A 309 -18.18 -24.45 7.33
#